data_c0d7d551b224b7ccd55ed35dd8488cfe
#
_entry.id   c0d7d551b224b7ccd55ed35dd8488cfe
#
_cell.length_a   1.000
_cell.length_b   1.000
_cell.length_c   1.000
_cell.angle_alpha   90.00
_cell.angle_beta   90.00
_cell.angle_gamma   90.00
#
_symmetry.space_group_name_H-M   'P 1'
#
loop_
_entity.id
_entity.type
_entity.pdbx_description
1 polymer ?
#
loop_
_entity_poly.entity_id
_entity_poly.type
_entity_poly.pdbx_seq_one_letter_code
_entity_poly.pdbx_strand_id
1 'polypeptide(L)'
;MSAAPRPVFVDCDTGVDDALALAYLLSDPGVRIVGVGTVSGNVAAAQAAENTLALLTAAGVHDVPVAIGAHDARAGAFAGGAPHVHGHDGVGGTAGTPGERRPDPRDAVTLLADLVAQHPGLEVLALGPLTNLAAFVDVHPELVPALGRVTIMGGAFAHRGNITPFAEANIGHDVEAAAVVFSADWELALVPLDATMPQRLTEADADRLGAVGGAVPRALRSMLDFYLDFYLGVYGDRACALHDPLAAILLADPAAEVAARRGRVRVIEAGEERGRTVLAPAANGRHLVVDAVAGSAAERLVGGLARRAWRA
;
A
#
# COMPACT_ATOMS: atom_id res chain seq x y z
N MET A 1 -8.33 -8.45 28.78
CA MET A 1 -7.76 -7.14 28.37
C MET A 1 -7.43 -7.27 26.91
N SER A 2 -7.92 -6.38 26.04
CA SER A 2 -7.50 -6.35 24.62
C SER A 2 -6.02 -6.04 24.57
N ALA A 3 -5.26 -6.73 23.68
CA ALA A 3 -3.88 -6.38 23.44
C ALA A 3 -3.79 -4.94 22.93
N ALA A 4 -2.67 -4.26 23.21
CA ALA A 4 -2.44 -2.92 22.67
C ALA A 4 -2.37 -2.99 21.13
N PRO A 5 -2.90 -1.98 20.41
CA PRO A 5 -2.84 -1.96 18.96
C PRO A 5 -1.38 -1.95 18.46
N ARG A 6 -1.12 -2.74 17.43
CA ARG A 6 0.22 -2.87 16.84
C ARG A 6 0.58 -1.58 16.08
N PRO A 7 1.78 -1.00 16.29
CA PRO A 7 2.23 0.17 15.55
C PRO A 7 2.56 -0.22 14.11
N VAL A 8 2.08 0.59 13.17
CA VAL A 8 2.28 0.40 11.73
C VAL A 8 2.77 1.71 11.11
N PHE A 9 3.84 1.63 10.33
CA PHE A 9 4.24 2.66 9.38
C PHE A 9 3.70 2.28 8.00
N VAL A 10 3.10 3.24 7.30
CA VAL A 10 2.62 3.02 5.93
C VAL A 10 3.52 3.79 4.97
N ASP A 11 4.02 3.14 3.92
CA ASP A 11 4.75 3.75 2.82
C ASP A 11 3.89 3.63 1.55
N CYS A 12 3.44 4.76 0.99
CA CYS A 12 2.39 4.78 -0.02
C CYS A 12 2.61 5.89 -1.07
N ASP A 13 2.00 5.73 -2.23
CA ASP A 13 1.99 6.74 -3.32
C ASP A 13 0.57 7.30 -3.57
N THR A 14 -0.18 7.48 -2.54
CA THR A 14 -1.60 7.68 -2.29
C THR A 14 -2.44 7.97 -3.51
N GLY A 15 -2.84 6.86 -4.14
CA GLY A 15 -3.90 6.75 -5.12
C GLY A 15 -5.24 6.38 -4.47
N VAL A 16 -6.19 5.91 -5.31
CA VAL A 16 -7.53 5.52 -4.85
C VAL A 16 -7.49 4.31 -3.94
N ASP A 17 -6.72 3.29 -4.28
CA ASP A 17 -6.62 2.04 -3.49
C ASP A 17 -5.78 2.22 -2.23
N ASP A 18 -4.71 3.04 -2.24
CA ASP A 18 -4.03 3.47 -1.01
C ASP A 18 -4.99 4.15 -0.04
N ALA A 19 -5.86 5.05 -0.53
CA ALA A 19 -6.84 5.72 0.30
C ALA A 19 -7.82 4.72 0.96
N LEU A 20 -8.25 3.68 0.23
CA LEU A 20 -9.06 2.59 0.77
C LEU A 20 -8.29 1.80 1.85
N ALA A 21 -7.02 1.49 1.61
CA ALA A 21 -6.15 0.77 2.54
C ALA A 21 -5.94 1.56 3.84
N LEU A 22 -5.59 2.85 3.72
CA LEU A 22 -5.44 3.75 4.87
C LEU A 22 -6.73 3.84 5.70
N ALA A 23 -7.89 4.02 5.04
CA ALA A 23 -9.17 4.08 5.73
C ALA A 23 -9.50 2.76 6.45
N TYR A 24 -9.17 1.62 5.84
CA TYR A 24 -9.33 0.31 6.48
C TYR A 24 -8.50 0.21 7.75
N LEU A 25 -7.20 0.54 7.69
CA LEU A 25 -6.32 0.51 8.87
C LEU A 25 -6.80 1.47 9.97
N LEU A 26 -7.26 2.65 9.61
CA LEU A 26 -7.85 3.61 10.57
C LEU A 26 -9.10 3.07 11.25
N SER A 27 -9.77 2.09 10.66
CA SER A 27 -10.99 1.47 11.21
C SER A 27 -10.71 0.25 12.06
N ASP A 28 -9.51 -0.32 11.98
CA ASP A 28 -9.15 -1.54 12.70
C ASP A 28 -8.58 -1.22 14.09
N PRO A 29 -9.22 -1.68 15.19
CA PRO A 29 -8.74 -1.40 16.54
C PRO A 29 -7.46 -2.18 16.91
N GLY A 30 -7.07 -3.17 16.12
CA GLY A 30 -5.88 -4.00 16.35
C GLY A 30 -4.60 -3.38 15.84
N VAL A 31 -4.68 -2.29 15.04
CA VAL A 31 -3.53 -1.57 14.49
C VAL A 31 -3.60 -0.08 14.79
N ARG A 32 -2.44 0.56 14.83
CA ARG A 32 -2.31 2.01 14.98
C ARG A 32 -1.28 2.53 13.99
N ILE A 33 -1.71 3.32 13.02
CA ILE A 33 -0.79 4.05 12.14
C ILE A 33 -0.03 5.05 13.02
N VAL A 34 1.30 4.96 13.03
CA VAL A 34 2.18 5.85 13.81
C VAL A 34 2.95 6.83 12.93
N GLY A 35 2.96 6.62 11.61
CA GLY A 35 3.54 7.51 10.62
C GLY A 35 3.24 7.03 9.21
N VAL A 36 3.31 7.95 8.26
CA VAL A 36 3.18 7.66 6.82
C VAL A 36 4.37 8.29 6.10
N GLY A 37 5.05 7.50 5.29
CA GLY A 37 5.98 7.96 4.27
C GLY A 37 5.29 7.99 2.92
N THR A 38 5.64 8.93 2.05
CA THR A 38 5.13 8.92 0.69
C THR A 38 6.24 8.78 -0.33
N VAL A 39 5.94 8.18 -1.46
CA VAL A 39 6.85 7.93 -2.57
C VAL A 39 6.16 8.29 -3.87
N SER A 40 6.90 8.59 -4.93
CA SER A 40 6.29 8.76 -6.25
C SER A 40 6.01 7.40 -6.90
N GLY A 41 4.81 7.27 -7.42
CA GLY A 41 4.34 6.07 -8.12
C GLY A 41 3.05 6.42 -8.87
N ASN A 42 1.89 6.31 -8.25
CA ASN A 42 0.60 6.73 -8.81
C ASN A 42 0.57 8.24 -9.12
N VAL A 43 1.14 9.03 -8.20
CA VAL A 43 1.37 10.47 -8.32
C VAL A 43 2.76 10.81 -7.77
N ALA A 44 3.18 12.07 -7.87
CA ALA A 44 4.40 12.53 -7.21
C ALA A 44 4.29 12.43 -5.67
N ALA A 45 5.39 12.13 -4.97
CA ALA A 45 5.42 11.95 -3.52
C ALA A 45 4.80 13.13 -2.74
N ALA A 46 5.00 14.36 -3.21
CA ALA A 46 4.39 15.54 -2.61
C ALA A 46 2.86 15.54 -2.75
N GLN A 47 2.32 15.14 -3.91
CA GLN A 47 0.87 15.01 -4.13
C GLN A 47 0.30 13.86 -3.27
N ALA A 48 1.01 12.74 -3.18
CA ALA A 48 0.64 11.62 -2.31
C ALA A 48 0.56 12.07 -0.84
N ALA A 49 1.47 12.92 -0.37
CA ALA A 49 1.43 13.47 0.98
C ALA A 49 0.20 14.39 1.19
N GLU A 50 -0.15 15.22 0.23
CA GLU A 50 -1.35 16.05 0.29
C GLU A 50 -2.63 15.19 0.34
N ASN A 51 -2.74 14.17 -0.50
CA ASN A 51 -3.86 13.24 -0.51
C ASN A 51 -4.00 12.51 0.84
N THR A 52 -2.88 12.02 1.39
CA THR A 52 -2.83 11.37 2.71
C THR A 52 -3.30 12.32 3.82
N LEU A 53 -2.76 13.55 3.85
CA LEU A 53 -3.12 14.55 4.84
C LEU A 53 -4.61 14.94 4.76
N ALA A 54 -5.15 15.04 3.54
CA ALA A 54 -6.58 15.31 3.32
C ALA A 54 -7.45 14.17 3.88
N LEU A 55 -7.09 12.91 3.61
CA LEU A 55 -7.80 11.73 4.13
C LEU A 55 -7.75 11.69 5.66
N LEU A 56 -6.57 11.86 6.26
CA LEU A 56 -6.39 11.87 7.72
C LEU A 56 -7.18 13.01 8.37
N THR A 57 -7.21 14.19 7.74
CA THR A 57 -8.01 15.34 8.21
C THR A 57 -9.49 15.00 8.18
N ALA A 58 -10.00 14.44 7.09
CA ALA A 58 -11.39 13.99 6.98
C ALA A 58 -11.73 12.90 8.01
N ALA A 59 -10.76 12.03 8.34
CA ALA A 59 -10.89 11.01 9.37
C ALA A 59 -10.81 11.56 10.79
N GLY A 60 -10.47 12.84 10.98
CA GLY A 60 -10.24 13.48 12.29
C GLY A 60 -8.99 12.97 13.00
N VAL A 61 -8.01 12.48 12.26
CA VAL A 61 -6.72 12.01 12.77
C VAL A 61 -5.69 13.10 12.54
N HIS A 62 -5.15 13.68 13.61
CA HIS A 62 -4.29 14.86 13.53
C HIS A 62 -2.86 14.63 14.06
N ASP A 63 -2.61 13.50 14.69
CA ASP A 63 -1.37 13.15 15.40
C ASP A 63 -0.43 12.22 14.60
N VAL A 64 -0.86 11.75 13.43
CA VAL A 64 -0.04 10.91 12.56
C VAL A 64 0.81 11.80 11.64
N PRO A 65 2.16 11.79 11.76
CA PRO A 65 3.04 12.52 10.86
C PRO A 65 3.01 11.89 9.45
N VAL A 66 3.07 12.74 8.42
CA VAL A 66 3.17 12.35 7.01
C VAL A 66 4.42 12.99 6.43
N ALA A 67 5.40 12.20 6.03
CA ALA A 67 6.67 12.67 5.51
C ALA A 67 6.78 12.42 4.01
N ILE A 68 7.27 13.41 3.26
CA ILE A 68 7.55 13.26 1.83
C ILE A 68 8.85 12.48 1.68
N GLY A 69 8.83 11.42 0.89
CA GLY A 69 10.00 10.61 0.56
C GLY A 69 10.47 10.81 -0.87
N ALA A 70 10.98 9.73 -1.47
CA ALA A 70 11.64 9.76 -2.76
C ALA A 70 10.69 10.22 -3.88
N HIS A 71 11.19 11.20 -4.66
CA HIS A 71 10.53 11.68 -5.87
C HIS A 71 10.92 10.84 -7.08
N ASP A 72 12.19 10.55 -7.23
CA ASP A 72 12.73 9.79 -8.35
C ASP A 72 13.06 8.36 -7.92
N ALA A 73 12.96 7.42 -8.85
CA ALA A 73 13.45 6.07 -8.69
C ALA A 73 14.98 6.05 -8.59
N ARG A 74 15.56 4.97 -8.07
CA ARG A 74 17.03 4.82 -7.96
C ARG A 74 17.74 4.91 -9.31
N ALA A 75 17.10 4.49 -10.37
CA ALA A 75 17.66 4.50 -11.74
C ALA A 75 16.72 5.18 -12.73
N GLY A 76 16.29 6.40 -12.45
CA GLY A 76 15.49 7.17 -13.39
C GLY A 76 14.63 8.23 -12.72
N ALA A 77 14.25 9.24 -13.49
CA ALA A 77 13.31 10.27 -13.04
C ALA A 77 11.89 9.73 -12.97
N PHE A 78 11.08 10.31 -12.10
CA PHE A 78 9.65 10.01 -12.01
C PHE A 78 8.94 10.28 -13.36
N ALA A 79 8.22 9.28 -13.87
CA ALA A 79 7.64 9.32 -15.22
C ALA A 79 6.24 9.97 -15.30
N GLY A 80 5.75 10.60 -14.22
CA GLY A 80 4.48 11.34 -14.21
C GLY A 80 3.27 10.54 -13.70
N GLY A 81 3.49 9.34 -13.17
CA GLY A 81 2.46 8.54 -12.49
C GLY A 81 1.45 7.83 -13.41
N ALA A 82 0.29 7.52 -12.84
CA ALA A 82 -0.77 6.76 -13.48
C ALA A 82 -2.11 7.54 -13.57
N PRO A 83 -2.15 8.72 -14.21
CA PRO A 83 -3.35 9.56 -14.24
C PRO A 83 -4.54 8.92 -14.95
N HIS A 84 -4.31 7.94 -15.81
CA HIS A 84 -5.35 7.17 -16.49
C HIS A 84 -6.02 6.15 -15.56
N VAL A 85 -5.40 5.81 -14.43
CA VAL A 85 -5.92 4.87 -13.42
C VAL A 85 -6.52 5.61 -12.22
N HIS A 86 -5.78 6.61 -11.70
CA HIS A 86 -6.09 7.28 -10.43
C HIS A 86 -6.55 8.74 -10.59
N GLY A 87 -6.61 9.26 -11.83
CA GLY A 87 -6.81 10.70 -12.07
C GLY A 87 -5.52 11.50 -11.92
N HIS A 88 -5.52 12.76 -12.39
CA HIS A 88 -4.33 13.62 -12.34
C HIS A 88 -3.91 13.98 -10.91
N ASP A 89 -4.85 14.01 -9.98
CA ASP A 89 -4.63 14.27 -8.56
C ASP A 89 -4.39 12.98 -7.74
N GLY A 90 -4.50 11.80 -8.37
CA GLY A 90 -4.36 10.50 -7.74
C GLY A 90 -5.62 9.97 -7.06
N VAL A 91 -6.67 10.77 -6.95
CA VAL A 91 -7.90 10.43 -6.22
C VAL A 91 -9.18 10.71 -7.03
N GLY A 92 -9.08 10.51 -8.36
CA GLY A 92 -10.23 10.58 -9.26
C GLY A 92 -10.82 11.98 -9.44
N GLY A 93 -10.04 13.05 -9.26
CA GLY A 93 -10.52 14.44 -9.35
C GLY A 93 -11.32 14.88 -8.12
N THR A 94 -11.24 14.14 -7.02
CA THR A 94 -12.03 14.38 -5.80
C THR A 94 -11.16 14.74 -4.59
N ALA A 95 -9.96 15.27 -4.85
CA ALA A 95 -9.01 15.62 -3.80
C ALA A 95 -9.65 16.50 -2.73
N GLY A 96 -9.59 16.01 -1.50
CA GLY A 96 -9.96 16.80 -0.33
C GLY A 96 -8.90 17.88 -0.04
N THR A 97 -9.11 18.64 1.02
CA THR A 97 -8.12 19.62 1.48
C THR A 97 -7.41 19.09 2.74
N PRO A 98 -6.07 19.22 2.81
CA PRO A 98 -5.33 18.87 4.02
C PRO A 98 -5.60 19.84 5.17
N GLY A 99 -6.36 20.91 4.95
CA GLY A 99 -6.60 21.97 5.91
C GLY A 99 -5.32 22.75 6.22
N GLU A 100 -5.04 22.98 7.50
CA GLU A 100 -3.80 23.63 7.94
C GLU A 100 -2.62 22.67 8.10
N ARG A 101 -2.86 21.37 7.93
CA ARG A 101 -1.80 20.35 8.09
C ARG A 101 -0.75 20.50 6.99
N ARG A 102 0.48 20.23 7.36
CA ARG A 102 1.64 20.24 6.46
C ARG A 102 2.37 18.92 6.62
N PRO A 103 3.11 18.47 5.59
CA PRO A 103 4.03 17.35 5.73
C PRO A 103 5.01 17.57 6.88
N ASP A 104 5.42 16.46 7.50
CA ASP A 104 6.50 16.47 8.50
C ASP A 104 7.79 17.01 7.86
N PRO A 105 8.59 17.80 8.56
CA PRO A 105 9.83 18.37 8.01
C PRO A 105 10.92 17.32 7.74
N ARG A 106 10.82 16.13 8.36
CA ARG A 106 11.69 14.99 8.05
C ARG A 106 11.28 14.39 6.72
N ASP A 107 12.22 13.74 6.03
CA ASP A 107 11.90 12.83 4.94
C ASP A 107 11.34 11.50 5.47
N ALA A 108 10.78 10.67 4.56
CA ALA A 108 10.16 9.40 4.93
C ALA A 108 11.16 8.41 5.59
N VAL A 109 12.42 8.40 5.16
CA VAL A 109 13.46 7.52 5.69
C VAL A 109 13.83 7.90 7.11
N THR A 110 14.04 9.18 7.35
CA THR A 110 14.33 9.74 8.68
C THR A 110 13.14 9.51 9.63
N LEU A 111 11.92 9.75 9.16
CA LEU A 111 10.71 9.48 9.96
C LEU A 111 10.62 8.01 10.34
N LEU A 112 10.81 7.09 9.38
CA LEU A 112 10.78 5.66 9.64
C LEU A 112 11.84 5.25 10.67
N ALA A 113 13.08 5.72 10.53
CA ALA A 113 14.16 5.43 11.48
C ALA A 113 13.84 5.87 12.91
N ASP A 114 13.32 7.08 13.08
CA ASP A 114 12.88 7.60 14.37
C ASP A 114 11.77 6.76 14.99
N LEU A 115 10.80 6.31 14.16
CA LEU A 115 9.68 5.49 14.62
C LEU A 115 10.11 4.06 14.99
N VAL A 116 11.06 3.47 14.28
CA VAL A 116 11.65 2.16 14.65
C VAL A 116 12.29 2.23 16.03
N ALA A 117 13.01 3.32 16.31
CA ALA A 117 13.63 3.52 17.64
C ALA A 117 12.59 3.67 18.77
N GLN A 118 11.42 4.26 18.46
CA GLN A 118 10.34 4.49 19.42
C GLN A 118 9.41 3.26 19.58
N HIS A 119 9.31 2.42 18.55
CA HIS A 119 8.40 1.29 18.47
C HIS A 119 9.14 0.02 18.03
N PRO A 120 9.90 -0.67 18.92
CA PRO A 120 10.53 -1.92 18.57
C PRO A 120 9.50 -2.93 18.05
N GLY A 121 9.80 -3.57 16.91
CA GLY A 121 8.85 -4.44 16.23
C GLY A 121 7.80 -3.70 15.39
N LEU A 122 8.05 -2.42 15.05
CA LEU A 122 7.22 -1.65 14.13
C LEU A 122 6.98 -2.42 12.83
N GLU A 123 5.71 -2.65 12.50
CA GLU A 123 5.35 -3.25 11.22
C GLU A 123 5.31 -2.19 10.12
N VAL A 124 5.63 -2.59 8.90
CA VAL A 124 5.60 -1.72 7.73
C VAL A 124 4.60 -2.26 6.71
N LEU A 125 3.77 -1.40 6.18
CA LEU A 125 2.94 -1.64 5.01
C LEU A 125 3.44 -0.77 3.85
N ALA A 126 4.00 -1.41 2.82
CA ALA A 126 4.43 -0.73 1.60
C ALA A 126 3.41 -0.96 0.48
N LEU A 127 2.84 0.12 -0.02
CA LEU A 127 1.78 0.15 -1.03
C LEU A 127 2.25 0.76 -2.36
N GLY A 128 3.37 1.50 -2.36
CA GLY A 128 3.98 2.12 -3.52
C GLY A 128 5.34 1.51 -3.92
N PRO A 129 6.08 2.13 -4.85
CA PRO A 129 7.43 1.74 -5.21
C PRO A 129 8.37 1.70 -4.00
N LEU A 130 9.27 0.74 -3.96
CA LEU A 130 10.05 0.40 -2.77
C LEU A 130 11.26 1.33 -2.51
N THR A 131 11.30 2.49 -3.14
CA THR A 131 12.44 3.43 -3.12
C THR A 131 12.78 3.90 -1.71
N ASN A 132 11.77 4.26 -0.89
CA ASN A 132 12.00 4.68 0.50
C ASN A 132 12.55 3.54 1.35
N LEU A 133 12.00 2.33 1.21
CA LEU A 133 12.47 1.16 1.96
C LEU A 133 13.89 0.76 1.56
N ALA A 134 14.24 0.86 0.27
CA ALA A 134 15.60 0.62 -0.18
C ALA A 134 16.56 1.66 0.39
N ALA A 135 16.18 2.93 0.39
CA ALA A 135 16.97 4.00 1.02
C ALA A 135 17.13 3.77 2.53
N PHE A 136 16.08 3.32 3.21
CA PHE A 136 16.16 2.95 4.63
C PHE A 136 17.17 1.82 4.88
N VAL A 137 17.16 0.77 4.05
CA VAL A 137 18.15 -0.34 4.14
C VAL A 137 19.58 0.16 3.94
N ASP A 138 19.79 1.08 2.98
CA ASP A 138 21.13 1.62 2.68
C ASP A 138 21.67 2.53 3.79
N VAL A 139 20.78 3.35 4.37
CA VAL A 139 21.18 4.40 5.35
C VAL A 139 21.19 3.86 6.79
N HIS A 140 20.26 2.94 7.10
CA HIS A 140 20.03 2.40 8.44
C HIS A 140 20.02 0.87 8.48
N PRO A 141 21.04 0.17 7.93
CA PRO A 141 21.06 -1.29 7.91
C PRO A 141 20.98 -1.91 9.31
N GLU A 142 21.46 -1.20 10.35
CA GLU A 142 21.41 -1.63 11.73
C GLU A 142 20.00 -1.65 12.33
N LEU A 143 19.04 -0.89 11.74
CA LEU A 143 17.65 -0.84 12.20
C LEU A 143 16.76 -1.89 11.51
N VAL A 144 17.21 -2.47 10.41
CA VAL A 144 16.45 -3.50 9.68
C VAL A 144 16.00 -4.66 10.58
N PRO A 145 16.85 -5.24 11.47
CA PRO A 145 16.44 -6.31 12.36
C PRO A 145 15.47 -5.88 13.47
N ALA A 146 15.32 -4.59 13.73
CA ALA A 146 14.41 -4.07 14.76
C ALA A 146 12.97 -3.88 14.24
N LEU A 147 12.78 -3.92 12.93
CA LEU A 147 11.44 -3.93 12.31
C LEU A 147 10.71 -5.26 12.61
N GLY A 148 9.40 -5.16 12.67
CA GLY A 148 8.51 -6.31 12.59
C GLY A 148 8.40 -6.83 11.15
N ARG A 149 7.22 -7.34 10.82
CA ARG A 149 6.94 -7.79 9.45
C ARG A 149 6.82 -6.59 8.50
N VAL A 150 7.43 -6.70 7.33
CA VAL A 150 7.18 -5.80 6.21
C VAL A 150 6.18 -6.47 5.25
N THR A 151 5.00 -5.88 5.11
CA THR A 151 3.99 -6.33 4.14
C THR A 151 4.04 -5.43 2.91
N ILE A 152 4.19 -6.03 1.74
CA ILE A 152 4.36 -5.32 0.47
C ILE A 152 3.21 -5.69 -0.45
N MET A 153 2.43 -4.71 -0.92
CA MET A 153 1.64 -4.88 -2.14
C MET A 153 2.60 -4.78 -3.32
N GLY A 154 2.77 -5.87 -4.07
CA GLY A 154 3.69 -5.84 -5.22
C GLY A 154 4.07 -7.22 -5.75
N GLY A 155 4.49 -7.20 -7.01
CA GLY A 155 4.97 -8.37 -7.73
C GLY A 155 3.89 -9.14 -8.48
N ALA A 156 4.36 -9.99 -9.38
CA ALA A 156 3.56 -10.93 -10.15
C ALA A 156 4.38 -12.21 -10.37
N PHE A 157 3.84 -13.37 -10.00
CA PHE A 157 4.56 -14.64 -10.07
C PHE A 157 3.96 -15.57 -11.14
N ALA A 158 2.70 -15.93 -11.05
CA ALA A 158 1.96 -16.67 -12.07
C ALA A 158 1.08 -15.74 -12.90
N HIS A 159 0.60 -14.64 -12.31
CA HIS A 159 -0.12 -13.61 -13.04
C HIS A 159 0.86 -12.82 -13.93
N ARG A 160 0.40 -12.31 -15.08
CA ARG A 160 1.19 -11.34 -15.85
C ARG A 160 1.33 -10.02 -15.10
N GLY A 161 2.37 -9.26 -15.38
CA GLY A 161 2.48 -7.89 -14.89
C GLY A 161 1.38 -6.97 -15.42
N ASN A 162 1.23 -5.80 -14.81
CA ASN A 162 0.22 -4.79 -15.18
C ASN A 162 0.80 -3.53 -15.84
N ILE A 163 2.13 -3.29 -15.74
CA ILE A 163 2.80 -2.21 -16.50
C ILE A 163 3.64 -2.74 -17.66
N THR A 164 4.17 -3.96 -17.54
CA THR A 164 4.74 -4.74 -18.63
C THR A 164 4.18 -6.15 -18.58
N PRO A 165 4.42 -7.03 -19.57
CA PRO A 165 4.01 -8.43 -19.47
C PRO A 165 4.57 -9.16 -18.23
N PHE A 166 5.64 -8.65 -17.61
CA PHE A 166 6.38 -9.29 -16.54
C PHE A 166 6.34 -8.53 -15.21
N ALA A 167 6.33 -7.18 -15.26
CA ALA A 167 6.46 -6.33 -14.10
C ALA A 167 5.10 -5.85 -13.57
N GLU A 168 4.91 -5.99 -12.26
CA GLU A 168 3.90 -5.29 -11.51
C GLU A 168 4.37 -3.85 -11.23
N ALA A 169 3.45 -2.90 -11.07
CA ALA A 169 3.73 -1.46 -11.05
C ALA A 169 4.73 -1.05 -9.95
N ASN A 170 4.49 -1.42 -8.70
CA ASN A 170 5.36 -1.03 -7.58
C ASN A 170 6.79 -1.55 -7.73
N ILE A 171 6.91 -2.80 -8.21
CA ILE A 171 8.21 -3.41 -8.48
C ILE A 171 8.85 -2.80 -9.73
N GLY A 172 8.06 -2.57 -10.77
CA GLY A 172 8.56 -2.11 -12.07
C GLY A 172 8.97 -0.64 -12.10
N HIS A 173 8.37 0.20 -11.25
CA HIS A 173 8.74 1.61 -11.15
C HIS A 173 10.12 1.82 -10.53
N ASP A 174 10.58 0.92 -9.64
CA ASP A 174 11.94 0.95 -9.10
C ASP A 174 12.47 -0.46 -8.86
N VAL A 175 12.96 -1.08 -9.93
CA VAL A 175 13.47 -2.46 -9.91
C VAL A 175 14.72 -2.58 -9.04
N GLU A 176 15.57 -1.56 -9.02
CA GLU A 176 16.77 -1.50 -8.19
C GLU A 176 16.42 -1.42 -6.70
N ALA A 177 15.41 -0.64 -6.35
CA ALA A 177 14.90 -0.61 -4.98
C ALA A 177 14.34 -1.96 -4.55
N ALA A 178 13.55 -2.60 -5.42
CA ALA A 178 13.02 -3.93 -5.14
C ALA A 178 14.14 -4.97 -4.93
N ALA A 179 15.23 -4.91 -5.69
CA ALA A 179 16.39 -5.79 -5.52
C ALA A 179 17.04 -5.61 -4.14
N VAL A 180 17.22 -4.37 -3.68
CA VAL A 180 17.75 -4.06 -2.34
C VAL A 180 16.82 -4.60 -1.26
N VAL A 181 15.52 -4.29 -1.34
CA VAL A 181 14.50 -4.69 -0.36
C VAL A 181 14.40 -6.21 -0.23
N PHE A 182 14.40 -6.94 -1.36
CA PHE A 182 14.34 -8.40 -1.34
C PHE A 182 15.64 -9.07 -0.88
N SER A 183 16.75 -8.33 -0.87
CA SER A 183 18.05 -8.83 -0.40
C SER A 183 18.27 -8.61 1.09
N ALA A 184 17.54 -7.69 1.72
CA ALA A 184 17.71 -7.32 3.12
C ALA A 184 17.24 -8.43 4.09
N ASP A 185 17.75 -8.39 5.32
CA ASP A 185 17.57 -9.46 6.32
C ASP A 185 16.35 -9.20 7.22
N TRP A 186 15.18 -9.17 6.64
CA TRP A 186 13.88 -9.03 7.32
C TRP A 186 12.85 -10.07 6.88
N GLU A 187 11.73 -10.16 7.60
CA GLU A 187 10.59 -10.97 7.20
C GLU A 187 9.68 -10.17 6.26
N LEU A 188 9.47 -10.66 5.06
CA LEU A 188 8.57 -10.05 4.07
C LEU A 188 7.31 -10.90 3.87
N ALA A 189 6.16 -10.23 3.75
CA ALA A 189 4.93 -10.80 3.21
C ALA A 189 4.59 -10.03 1.91
N LEU A 190 4.63 -10.71 0.77
CA LEU A 190 4.26 -10.13 -0.51
C LEU A 190 2.83 -10.50 -0.85
N VAL A 191 2.05 -9.51 -1.25
CA VAL A 191 0.68 -9.61 -1.71
C VAL A 191 0.64 -9.22 -3.19
N PRO A 192 0.96 -10.17 -4.10
CA PRO A 192 1.14 -9.90 -5.52
C PRO A 192 -0.18 -9.84 -6.29
N LEU A 193 -0.10 -9.52 -7.58
CA LEU A 193 -1.25 -9.54 -8.50
C LEU A 193 -1.97 -10.89 -8.52
N ASP A 194 -1.24 -11.98 -8.28
CA ASP A 194 -1.79 -13.33 -8.16
C ASP A 194 -2.91 -13.42 -7.11
N ALA A 195 -2.71 -12.73 -5.97
CA ALA A 195 -3.67 -12.69 -4.87
C ALA A 195 -4.70 -11.55 -5.02
N THR A 196 -4.29 -10.40 -5.56
CA THR A 196 -5.11 -9.18 -5.54
C THR A 196 -6.09 -9.11 -6.70
N MET A 197 -5.72 -9.55 -7.91
CA MET A 197 -6.58 -9.49 -9.09
C MET A 197 -7.90 -10.26 -8.96
N PRO A 198 -7.94 -11.42 -8.27
CA PRO A 198 -9.20 -12.11 -8.00
C PRO A 198 -10.10 -11.41 -6.95
N GLN A 199 -9.55 -10.55 -6.11
CA GLN A 199 -10.29 -9.86 -5.06
C GLN A 199 -10.87 -8.55 -5.59
N ARG A 200 -12.16 -8.60 -5.93
CA ARG A 200 -12.83 -7.51 -6.65
C ARG A 200 -13.79 -6.77 -5.75
N LEU A 201 -13.87 -5.44 -5.93
CA LEU A 201 -14.89 -4.58 -5.37
C LEU A 201 -15.81 -4.14 -6.50
N THR A 202 -17.09 -4.50 -6.42
CA THR A 202 -18.10 -4.14 -7.42
C THR A 202 -18.66 -2.75 -7.16
N GLU A 203 -19.39 -2.19 -8.15
CA GLU A 203 -20.12 -0.93 -7.96
C GLU A 203 -21.10 -1.01 -6.79
N ALA A 204 -21.79 -2.15 -6.62
CA ALA A 204 -22.67 -2.37 -5.48
C ALA A 204 -21.94 -2.36 -4.14
N ASP A 205 -20.70 -2.87 -4.09
CA ASP A 205 -19.86 -2.79 -2.89
C ASP A 205 -19.41 -1.35 -2.63
N ALA A 206 -19.10 -0.58 -3.68
CA ALA A 206 -18.76 0.84 -3.58
C ALA A 206 -19.94 1.65 -3.02
N ASP A 207 -21.17 1.35 -3.45
CA ASP A 207 -22.38 1.97 -2.91
C ASP A 207 -22.59 1.60 -1.44
N ARG A 208 -22.38 0.35 -1.06
CA ARG A 208 -22.41 -0.09 0.34
C ARG A 208 -21.37 0.62 1.19
N LEU A 209 -20.16 0.80 0.64
CA LEU A 209 -19.08 1.54 1.30
C LEU A 209 -19.50 2.99 1.55
N GLY A 210 -20.03 3.69 0.53
CA GLY A 210 -20.55 5.05 0.69
C GLY A 210 -21.69 5.17 1.68
N ALA A 211 -22.54 4.14 1.77
CA ALA A 211 -23.68 4.08 2.70
C ALA A 211 -23.26 3.91 4.18
N VAL A 212 -22.00 3.56 4.47
CA VAL A 212 -21.45 3.58 5.84
C VAL A 212 -21.61 4.98 6.48
N GLY A 213 -21.54 6.02 5.65
CA GLY A 213 -21.71 7.40 6.07
C GLY A 213 -20.47 8.02 6.69
N GLY A 214 -20.50 9.36 6.85
CA GLY A 214 -19.34 10.15 7.28
C GLY A 214 -18.48 10.64 6.10
N ALA A 215 -17.53 11.54 6.36
CA ALA A 215 -16.77 12.22 5.34
C ALA A 215 -15.87 11.24 4.55
N VAL A 216 -15.16 10.34 5.24
CA VAL A 216 -14.22 9.40 4.59
C VAL A 216 -14.94 8.41 3.68
N PRO A 217 -15.97 7.64 4.11
CA PRO A 217 -16.64 6.71 3.19
C PRO A 217 -17.28 7.41 1.99
N ARG A 218 -17.81 8.63 2.14
CA ARG A 218 -18.34 9.40 1.00
C ARG A 218 -17.24 9.82 0.01
N ALA A 219 -16.10 10.28 0.52
CA ALA A 219 -14.96 10.63 -0.32
C ALA A 219 -14.45 9.41 -1.10
N LEU A 220 -14.26 8.27 -0.43
CA LEU A 220 -13.83 7.02 -1.06
C LEU A 220 -14.82 6.55 -2.13
N ARG A 221 -16.14 6.67 -1.87
CA ARG A 221 -17.15 6.34 -2.88
C ARG A 221 -17.00 7.21 -4.15
N SER A 222 -16.72 8.51 -3.97
CA SER A 222 -16.51 9.42 -5.11
C SER A 222 -15.20 9.10 -5.87
N MET A 223 -14.13 8.77 -5.16
CA MET A 223 -12.85 8.35 -5.77
C MET A 223 -13.02 7.07 -6.60
N LEU A 224 -13.84 6.14 -6.11
CA LEU A 224 -14.11 4.86 -6.77
C LEU A 224 -14.80 5.01 -8.13
N ASP A 225 -15.54 6.08 -8.41
CA ASP A 225 -16.18 6.25 -9.72
C ASP A 225 -15.15 6.25 -10.86
N PHE A 226 -14.07 7.04 -10.71
CA PHE A 226 -13.00 7.10 -11.70
C PHE A 226 -12.26 5.76 -11.82
N TYR A 227 -11.98 5.13 -10.70
CA TYR A 227 -11.25 3.87 -10.64
C TYR A 227 -12.03 2.70 -11.25
N LEU A 228 -13.35 2.64 -11.00
CA LEU A 228 -14.25 1.65 -11.60
C LEU A 228 -14.37 1.85 -13.12
N ASP A 229 -14.34 3.09 -13.62
CA ASP A 229 -14.36 3.38 -15.06
C ASP A 229 -13.10 2.85 -15.76
N PHE A 230 -11.93 3.01 -15.14
CA PHE A 230 -10.69 2.40 -15.64
C PHE A 230 -10.81 0.87 -15.70
N TYR A 231 -11.26 0.25 -14.61
CA TYR A 231 -11.35 -1.21 -14.52
C TYR A 231 -12.46 -1.82 -15.38
N LEU A 232 -13.43 -1.03 -15.84
CA LEU A 232 -14.39 -1.48 -16.84
C LEU A 232 -13.68 -1.98 -18.11
N GLY A 233 -12.56 -1.32 -18.50
CA GLY A 233 -11.71 -1.77 -19.60
C GLY A 233 -10.94 -3.08 -19.31
N VAL A 234 -10.68 -3.39 -18.04
CA VAL A 234 -9.93 -4.59 -17.62
C VAL A 234 -10.84 -5.80 -17.46
N TYR A 235 -11.98 -5.62 -16.80
CA TYR A 235 -12.89 -6.73 -16.45
C TYR A 235 -14.12 -6.85 -17.33
N GLY A 236 -14.49 -5.80 -18.07
CA GLY A 236 -15.72 -5.74 -18.85
C GLY A 236 -16.97 -5.44 -18.01
N ASP A 237 -16.82 -5.19 -16.71
CA ASP A 237 -17.87 -4.76 -15.78
C ASP A 237 -17.29 -3.72 -14.79
N ARG A 238 -18.17 -2.96 -14.12
CA ARG A 238 -17.76 -1.94 -13.14
C ARG A 238 -17.38 -2.60 -11.83
N ALA A 239 -16.14 -3.10 -11.80
CA ALA A 239 -15.51 -3.65 -10.59
C ALA A 239 -14.00 -3.40 -10.65
N CYS A 240 -13.36 -3.11 -9.54
CA CYS A 240 -11.92 -2.92 -9.45
C CYS A 240 -11.24 -4.01 -8.63
N ALA A 241 -9.96 -4.25 -8.88
CA ALA A 241 -9.14 -5.07 -8.01
C ALA A 241 -8.85 -4.33 -6.69
N LEU A 242 -8.77 -5.10 -5.62
CA LEU A 242 -8.39 -4.58 -4.29
C LEU A 242 -6.91 -4.90 -4.03
N HIS A 243 -6.02 -4.10 -4.63
CA HIS A 243 -4.57 -4.29 -4.48
C HIS A 243 -4.14 -3.95 -3.05
N ASP A 244 -4.05 -2.70 -2.73
CA ASP A 244 -3.61 -2.18 -1.43
C ASP A 244 -4.55 -2.53 -0.29
N PRO A 245 -5.89 -2.48 -0.48
CA PRO A 245 -6.80 -2.90 0.58
C PRO A 245 -6.57 -4.35 1.02
N LEU A 246 -6.23 -5.26 0.09
CA LEU A 246 -5.93 -6.64 0.46
C LEU A 246 -4.66 -6.73 1.32
N ALA A 247 -3.60 -6.00 0.96
CA ALA A 247 -2.36 -5.96 1.75
C ALA A 247 -2.62 -5.39 3.15
N ALA A 248 -3.41 -4.32 3.26
CA ALA A 248 -3.81 -3.74 4.54
C ALA A 248 -4.65 -4.72 5.39
N ILE A 249 -5.59 -5.44 4.78
CA ILE A 249 -6.41 -6.48 5.44
C ILE A 249 -5.52 -7.59 6.00
N LEU A 250 -4.56 -8.08 5.21
CA LEU A 250 -3.67 -9.17 5.63
C LEU A 250 -2.65 -8.74 6.70
N LEU A 251 -2.24 -7.48 6.68
CA LEU A 251 -1.43 -6.93 7.78
C LEU A 251 -2.26 -6.84 9.06
N ALA A 252 -3.48 -6.33 8.99
CA ALA A 252 -4.35 -6.13 10.15
C ALA A 252 -4.83 -7.46 10.76
N ASP A 253 -5.10 -8.47 9.93
CA ASP A 253 -5.55 -9.80 10.32
C ASP A 253 -4.49 -10.88 10.03
N PRO A 254 -3.49 -11.08 10.91
CA PRO A 254 -2.46 -12.12 10.73
C PRO A 254 -3.01 -13.56 10.74
N ALA A 255 -4.24 -13.75 11.20
CA ALA A 255 -4.93 -15.04 11.22
C ALA A 255 -5.76 -15.28 9.95
N ALA A 256 -5.76 -14.35 8.98
CA ALA A 256 -6.43 -14.53 7.71
C ALA A 256 -5.99 -15.83 7.02
N GLU A 257 -6.96 -16.58 6.54
CA GLU A 257 -6.69 -17.85 5.87
C GLU A 257 -6.17 -17.58 4.46
N VAL A 258 -4.90 -17.89 4.24
CA VAL A 258 -4.20 -17.65 2.96
C VAL A 258 -3.55 -18.92 2.45
N ALA A 259 -3.58 -19.14 1.15
CA ALA A 259 -2.65 -20.01 0.47
C ALA A 259 -1.39 -19.20 0.17
N ALA A 260 -0.22 -19.69 0.61
CA ALA A 260 1.02 -18.94 0.44
C ALA A 260 2.21 -19.89 0.34
N ARG A 261 3.25 -19.42 -0.36
CA ARG A 261 4.53 -20.10 -0.50
C ARG A 261 5.62 -19.34 0.23
N ARG A 262 6.56 -20.08 0.83
CA ARG A 262 7.76 -19.51 1.44
C ARG A 262 8.97 -19.73 0.56
N GLY A 263 9.88 -18.75 0.58
CA GLY A 263 11.11 -18.84 -0.15
C GLY A 263 11.97 -17.58 -0.04
N ARG A 264 12.79 -17.37 -1.06
CA ARG A 264 13.52 -16.12 -1.28
C ARG A 264 13.02 -15.52 -2.58
N VAL A 265 12.44 -14.33 -2.52
CA VAL A 265 12.05 -13.55 -3.67
C VAL A 265 13.25 -12.78 -4.20
N ARG A 266 13.33 -12.64 -5.49
CA ARG A 266 14.24 -11.75 -6.21
C ARG A 266 13.51 -11.11 -7.37
N VAL A 267 14.03 -10.02 -7.89
CA VAL A 267 13.56 -9.35 -9.10
C VAL A 267 14.59 -9.54 -10.21
N ILE A 268 14.13 -9.60 -11.47
CA ILE A 268 14.99 -9.61 -12.64
C ILE A 268 15.33 -8.15 -12.98
N GLU A 269 16.60 -7.79 -12.87
CA GLU A 269 17.05 -6.40 -12.97
C GLU A 269 17.32 -5.92 -14.41
N ALA A 270 17.50 -6.84 -15.37
CA ALA A 270 17.86 -6.49 -16.72
C ALA A 270 17.23 -7.41 -17.78
N GLY A 271 17.26 -6.97 -19.04
CA GLY A 271 16.74 -7.74 -20.18
C GLY A 271 15.23 -7.59 -20.36
N GLU A 272 14.65 -8.47 -21.17
CA GLU A 272 13.23 -8.41 -21.56
C GLU A 272 12.29 -8.59 -20.37
N GLU A 273 12.67 -9.41 -19.40
CA GLU A 273 11.89 -9.70 -18.20
C GLU A 273 12.19 -8.76 -17.01
N ARG A 274 12.80 -7.60 -17.25
CA ARG A 274 13.09 -6.63 -16.18
C ARG A 274 11.83 -6.31 -15.36
N GLY A 275 11.96 -6.36 -14.04
CA GLY A 275 10.85 -6.15 -13.08
C GLY A 275 10.06 -7.41 -12.75
N ARG A 276 10.34 -8.56 -13.40
CA ARG A 276 9.72 -9.84 -13.03
C ARG A 276 10.16 -10.30 -11.66
N THR A 277 9.19 -10.66 -10.81
CA THR A 277 9.46 -11.27 -9.51
C THR A 277 9.52 -12.80 -9.62
N VAL A 278 10.51 -13.38 -8.97
CA VAL A 278 10.77 -14.82 -8.98
C VAL A 278 10.93 -15.31 -7.55
N LEU A 279 10.24 -16.40 -7.21
CA LEU A 279 10.38 -17.08 -5.93
C LEU A 279 11.30 -18.31 -6.10
N ALA A 280 12.37 -18.35 -5.33
CA ALA A 280 13.14 -19.58 -5.10
C ALA A 280 12.56 -20.24 -3.83
N PRO A 281 11.80 -21.35 -3.94
CA PRO A 281 11.14 -21.97 -2.80
C PRO A 281 12.16 -22.45 -1.77
N ALA A 282 11.90 -22.18 -0.50
CA ALA A 282 12.70 -22.66 0.62
C ALA A 282 11.82 -22.71 1.87
N ALA A 283 11.78 -23.87 2.56
CA ALA A 283 10.94 -24.05 3.74
C ALA A 283 11.26 -23.02 4.85
N ASN A 284 12.53 -22.63 4.98
CA ASN A 284 13.00 -21.63 5.94
C ASN A 284 13.15 -20.24 5.31
N GLY A 285 12.53 -20.00 4.15
CA GLY A 285 12.58 -18.72 3.48
C GLY A 285 11.87 -17.64 4.30
N ARG A 286 12.46 -16.45 4.35
CA ARG A 286 11.91 -15.31 5.09
C ARG A 286 10.79 -14.56 4.34
N HIS A 287 10.64 -14.85 3.06
CA HIS A 287 9.60 -14.23 2.24
C HIS A 287 8.39 -15.16 2.14
N LEU A 288 7.25 -14.63 2.52
CA LEU A 288 5.95 -15.25 2.34
C LEU A 288 5.30 -14.62 1.10
N VAL A 289 5.01 -15.40 0.09
CA VAL A 289 4.27 -14.94 -1.11
C VAL A 289 2.86 -15.47 -1.01
N VAL A 290 1.88 -14.57 -0.96
CA VAL A 290 0.46 -14.91 -0.90
C VAL A 290 -0.03 -15.25 -2.30
N ASP A 291 -0.54 -16.47 -2.47
CA ASP A 291 -1.09 -16.93 -3.75
C ASP A 291 -2.60 -16.70 -3.85
N ALA A 292 -3.31 -16.88 -2.73
CA ALA A 292 -4.76 -16.68 -2.66
C ALA A 292 -5.21 -16.40 -1.22
N VAL A 293 -6.38 -15.79 -1.09
CA VAL A 293 -7.00 -15.44 0.19
C VAL A 293 -8.42 -15.99 0.23
N ALA A 294 -8.79 -16.62 1.36
CA ALA A 294 -10.14 -17.10 1.57
C ALA A 294 -11.13 -15.95 1.84
N GLY A 295 -12.32 -16.07 1.28
CA GLY A 295 -13.39 -15.08 1.44
C GLY A 295 -13.21 -13.82 0.57
N SER A 296 -14.03 -12.82 0.80
CA SER A 296 -14.09 -11.57 0.03
C SER A 296 -13.37 -10.44 0.74
N ALA A 297 -12.37 -9.86 0.09
CA ALA A 297 -11.71 -8.65 0.58
C ALA A 297 -12.68 -7.44 0.56
N ALA A 298 -13.62 -7.37 -0.38
CA ALA A 298 -14.62 -6.32 -0.43
C ALA A 298 -15.54 -6.36 0.80
N GLU A 299 -16.01 -7.54 1.21
CA GLU A 299 -16.81 -7.69 2.43
C GLU A 299 -16.02 -7.28 3.68
N ARG A 300 -14.74 -7.66 3.76
CA ARG A 300 -13.86 -7.27 4.87
C ARG A 300 -13.61 -5.76 4.89
N LEU A 301 -13.39 -5.14 3.73
CA LEU A 301 -13.19 -3.71 3.58
C LEU A 301 -14.42 -2.93 4.05
N VAL A 302 -15.59 -3.21 3.48
CA VAL A 302 -16.86 -2.53 3.82
C VAL A 302 -17.21 -2.75 5.28
N GLY A 303 -17.13 -3.99 5.77
CA GLY A 303 -17.36 -4.32 7.17
C GLY A 303 -16.35 -3.69 8.12
N GLY A 304 -15.09 -3.53 7.68
CA GLY A 304 -14.05 -2.81 8.41
C GLY A 304 -14.40 -1.34 8.61
N LEU A 305 -14.69 -0.64 7.50
CA LEU A 305 -15.05 0.79 7.56
C LEU A 305 -16.29 1.04 8.43
N ALA A 306 -17.25 0.11 8.46
CA ALA A 306 -18.45 0.22 9.27
C ALA A 306 -18.20 0.14 10.79
N ARG A 307 -17.01 -0.33 11.24
CA ARG A 307 -16.67 -0.38 12.68
C ARG A 307 -16.35 0.98 13.28
N ARG A 308 -15.96 1.95 12.44
CA ARG A 308 -15.56 3.29 12.87
C ARG A 308 -16.70 4.27 12.69
N ALA A 309 -16.96 5.09 13.72
CA ALA A 309 -17.81 6.27 13.60
C ALA A 309 -17.01 7.38 12.87
N TRP A 310 -17.26 7.55 11.60
CA TRP A 310 -16.65 8.61 10.81
C TRP A 310 -17.31 9.96 11.08
N ARG A 311 -16.52 11.03 11.11
CA ARG A 311 -17.04 12.40 11.22
C ARG A 311 -17.96 12.72 10.04
N ALA A 312 -18.94 13.60 10.25
CA ALA A 312 -19.91 14.02 9.24
C ALA A 312 -19.28 14.84 8.11
#